data_8182854a84512079de96da8724acf261
#
_entry.id   8182854a84512079de96da8724acf261
#
_cell.length_a   1.000
_cell.length_b   1.000
_cell.length_c   1.000
_cell.angle_alpha   90.00
_cell.angle_beta   90.00
_cell.angle_gamma   90.00
#
_symmetry.space_group_name_H-M   'P 1'
#
loop_
_entity.id
_entity.type
_entity.pdbx_description
1 polymer ?
#
loop_
_entity_poly.entity_id
_entity_poly.type
_entity_poly.pdbx_seq_one_letter_code
_entity_poly.pdbx_strand_id
1 'polypeptide(L)'
;MKEKRKLILDAFNNKHVRRVPVGFWWHFADEYRQFRGLLDDRIIQATIDGTKKMYDDLKPDMVKIMSDGFFGHPSIMKNDINNIDDIKKIRSIGNSSPWYDKQIDMVNSILDYFDGEVAAFYNIFAPLNYIRLYTECYKKQPDLFVKLFFEDPNAMLEASLEIANDLLVLADKLKSKTKLDGIYYSVQSVQSQDADLNFHQKYVLPSDKKVLDKINSLWDDNILHICGYADYTNDLSFYKDYKAKVYNWAVNTEKVSLAEGKKFFGNACVLGGFDNNRGTLIDVGPDTAIENYVDSLIKEAGTTGVIIGADCTIAPEIGYKRLGEIRNYAEKYSK
;
A
#
# COMPACT_ATOMS: atom_id res chain seq x y z
N MET A 1 -1.29 25.60 4.68
CA MET A 1 -1.05 24.26 4.09
C MET A 1 -0.40 24.48 2.74
N LYS A 2 0.72 23.79 2.46
CA LYS A 2 1.44 23.93 1.19
C LYS A 2 0.58 23.39 0.03
N GLU A 3 0.80 23.87 -1.18
CA GLU A 3 -0.12 23.71 -2.31
C GLU A 3 -0.35 22.25 -2.74
N LYS A 4 0.73 21.45 -2.85
CA LYS A 4 0.64 20.01 -3.23
C LYS A 4 -0.15 19.21 -2.19
N ARG A 5 0.17 19.42 -0.90
CA ARG A 5 -0.54 18.72 0.18
C ARG A 5 -2.03 19.07 0.17
N LYS A 6 -2.38 20.36 -0.07
CA LYS A 6 -3.78 20.79 -0.20
C LYS A 6 -4.47 20.11 -1.38
N LEU A 7 -3.80 20.01 -2.54
CA LEU A 7 -4.33 19.38 -3.74
C LEU A 7 -4.77 17.93 -3.47
N ILE A 8 -3.93 17.16 -2.79
CA ILE A 8 -4.24 15.76 -2.43
C ILE A 8 -5.40 15.68 -1.44
N LEU A 9 -5.38 16.46 -0.36
CA LEU A 9 -6.44 16.39 0.65
C LEU A 9 -7.79 16.91 0.12
N ASP A 10 -7.79 17.84 -0.81
CA ASP A 10 -9.01 18.27 -1.50
C ASP A 10 -9.55 17.15 -2.42
N ALA A 11 -8.68 16.43 -3.15
CA ALA A 11 -9.08 15.28 -3.95
C ALA A 11 -9.65 14.15 -3.08
N PHE A 12 -9.01 13.83 -1.94
CA PHE A 12 -9.51 12.85 -0.96
C PHE A 12 -10.92 13.18 -0.47
N ASN A 13 -11.23 14.46 -0.34
CA ASN A 13 -12.53 14.95 0.10
C ASN A 13 -13.53 15.21 -1.04
N ASN A 14 -13.28 14.69 -2.23
CA ASN A 14 -14.10 14.89 -3.41
C ASN A 14 -14.40 16.38 -3.71
N LYS A 15 -13.47 17.27 -3.35
CA LYS A 15 -13.58 18.69 -3.69
C LYS A 15 -13.04 18.93 -5.09
N HIS A 16 -13.46 20.04 -5.67
CA HIS A 16 -12.88 20.52 -6.92
C HIS A 16 -11.37 20.78 -6.72
N VAL A 17 -10.57 20.31 -7.64
CA VAL A 17 -9.12 20.50 -7.69
C VAL A 17 -8.71 21.18 -8.99
N ARG A 18 -7.66 22.01 -8.95
CA ARG A 18 -7.17 22.72 -10.15
C ARG A 18 -6.68 21.77 -11.24
N ARG A 19 -6.24 20.56 -10.90
CA ARG A 19 -5.90 19.46 -11.79
C ARG A 19 -6.02 18.13 -11.06
N VAL A 20 -6.10 17.04 -11.79
CA VAL A 20 -6.05 15.71 -11.19
C VAL A 20 -4.66 15.44 -10.61
N PRO A 21 -4.55 15.05 -9.31
CA PRO A 21 -3.26 14.74 -8.70
C PRO A 21 -2.64 13.45 -9.25
N VAL A 22 -1.31 13.32 -9.08
CA VAL A 22 -0.54 12.17 -9.54
C VAL A 22 0.36 11.64 -8.43
N GLY A 23 0.41 10.30 -8.22
CA GLY A 23 1.27 9.65 -7.25
C GLY A 23 1.71 8.26 -7.68
N PHE A 24 3.03 8.01 -7.62
CA PHE A 24 3.66 6.72 -7.90
C PHE A 24 4.66 6.38 -6.80
N TRP A 25 4.98 5.09 -6.65
CA TRP A 25 5.86 4.61 -5.57
C TRP A 25 6.70 3.42 -6.01
N TRP A 26 7.86 3.26 -5.39
CA TRP A 26 8.86 2.21 -5.65
C TRP A 26 9.31 1.55 -4.36
N HIS A 27 9.85 0.32 -4.48
CA HIS A 27 10.72 -0.25 -3.46
C HIS A 27 12.15 0.26 -3.65
N PHE A 28 12.87 0.40 -2.54
CA PHE A 28 14.26 0.87 -2.50
C PHE A 28 15.23 -0.19 -1.95
N ALA A 29 14.70 -1.35 -1.57
CA ALA A 29 15.43 -2.55 -1.20
C ALA A 29 14.96 -3.74 -2.04
N ASP A 30 15.85 -4.68 -2.33
CA ASP A 30 15.47 -5.94 -2.95
C ASP A 30 14.62 -6.81 -2.02
N GLU A 31 13.90 -7.79 -2.57
CA GLU A 31 12.94 -8.60 -1.84
C GLU A 31 13.48 -9.20 -0.54
N TYR A 32 14.73 -9.72 -0.52
CA TYR A 32 15.32 -10.30 0.69
C TYR A 32 15.63 -9.25 1.74
N ARG A 33 16.16 -8.11 1.31
CA ARG A 33 16.53 -7.00 2.20
C ARG A 33 15.31 -6.31 2.79
N GLN A 34 14.16 -6.32 2.13
CA GLN A 34 12.90 -5.76 2.64
C GLN A 34 12.49 -6.33 4.02
N PHE A 35 13.01 -7.50 4.42
CA PHE A 35 12.72 -8.15 5.70
C PHE A 35 13.74 -7.87 6.80
N ARG A 36 14.86 -7.22 6.51
CA ARG A 36 16.05 -7.26 7.38
C ARG A 36 16.47 -5.91 7.96
N GLY A 37 15.60 -4.91 7.98
CA GLY A 37 15.91 -3.58 8.52
C GLY A 37 16.27 -3.56 10.00
N LEU A 38 15.80 -4.54 10.79
CA LEU A 38 16.24 -4.68 12.18
C LEU A 38 17.70 -5.15 12.34
N LEU A 39 18.25 -5.79 11.32
CA LEU A 39 19.59 -6.37 11.32
C LEU A 39 20.61 -5.51 10.57
N ASP A 40 20.16 -4.63 9.68
CA ASP A 40 21.03 -3.83 8.82
C ASP A 40 20.44 -2.44 8.55
N ASP A 41 20.95 -1.44 9.24
CA ASP A 41 20.50 -0.05 9.13
C ASP A 41 20.72 0.55 7.73
N ARG A 42 21.62 -0.03 6.91
CA ARG A 42 21.84 0.41 5.54
C ARG A 42 20.60 0.22 4.67
N ILE A 43 19.73 -0.73 5.01
CA ILE A 43 18.46 -0.95 4.32
C ILE A 43 17.48 0.20 4.61
N ILE A 44 17.42 0.62 5.86
CA ILE A 44 16.61 1.77 6.29
C ILE A 44 17.13 3.03 5.61
N GLN A 45 18.45 3.22 5.60
CA GLN A 45 19.07 4.38 4.95
C GLN A 45 18.79 4.38 3.43
N ALA A 46 18.86 3.22 2.76
CA ALA A 46 18.54 3.12 1.33
C ALA A 46 17.08 3.51 1.04
N THR A 47 16.14 3.15 1.92
CA THR A 47 14.73 3.54 1.81
C THR A 47 14.55 5.06 2.00
N ILE A 48 15.25 5.65 2.95
CA ILE A 48 15.25 7.11 3.17
C ILE A 48 15.79 7.84 1.94
N ASP A 49 16.98 7.46 1.47
CA ASP A 49 17.67 8.13 0.37
C ASP A 49 16.92 7.93 -0.95
N GLY A 50 16.42 6.71 -1.20
CA GLY A 50 15.61 6.39 -2.36
C GLY A 50 14.31 7.20 -2.41
N THR A 51 13.61 7.32 -1.27
CA THR A 51 12.38 8.13 -1.18
C THR A 51 12.66 9.60 -1.43
N LYS A 52 13.74 10.17 -0.87
CA LYS A 52 14.15 11.56 -1.11
C LYS A 52 14.50 11.80 -2.57
N LYS A 53 15.29 10.90 -3.17
CA LYS A 53 15.65 10.97 -4.58
C LYS A 53 14.43 10.88 -5.49
N MET A 54 13.54 9.93 -5.24
CA MET A 54 12.28 9.80 -5.98
C MET A 54 11.46 11.09 -5.89
N TYR A 55 11.34 11.67 -4.70
CA TYR A 55 10.64 12.93 -4.51
C TYR A 55 11.26 14.08 -5.32
N ASP A 56 12.59 14.19 -5.34
CA ASP A 56 13.28 15.24 -6.09
C ASP A 56 13.14 15.08 -7.60
N ASP A 57 13.23 13.88 -8.10
CA ASP A 57 13.23 13.60 -9.54
C ASP A 57 11.80 13.59 -10.13
N LEU A 58 10.83 13.00 -9.41
CA LEU A 58 9.45 12.87 -9.86
C LEU A 58 8.60 14.09 -9.52
N LYS A 59 8.86 14.73 -8.37
CA LYS A 59 8.02 15.80 -7.79
C LYS A 59 6.54 15.38 -7.65
N PRO A 60 6.22 14.24 -7.06
CA PRO A 60 4.85 13.73 -6.96
C PRO A 60 3.96 14.65 -6.12
N ASP A 61 2.65 14.47 -6.21
CA ASP A 61 1.69 15.22 -5.41
C ASP A 61 1.45 14.58 -4.04
N MET A 62 1.70 13.28 -3.93
CA MET A 62 1.68 12.52 -2.68
C MET A 62 2.86 11.56 -2.62
N VAL A 63 3.23 11.16 -1.42
CA VAL A 63 4.26 10.14 -1.20
C VAL A 63 3.70 8.98 -0.39
N LYS A 64 3.80 7.76 -0.92
CA LYS A 64 3.73 6.55 -0.14
C LYS A 64 5.12 6.26 0.39
N ILE A 65 5.31 6.34 1.70
CA ILE A 65 6.54 5.94 2.38
C ILE A 65 6.49 4.42 2.51
N MET A 66 7.40 3.74 1.82
CA MET A 66 7.50 2.28 1.85
C MET A 66 8.06 1.79 3.17
N SER A 67 7.61 0.62 3.61
CA SER A 67 8.10 -0.05 4.82
C SER A 67 9.23 -1.05 4.51
N ASP A 68 10.06 -0.75 3.51
CA ASP A 68 11.21 -1.59 3.17
C ASP A 68 12.14 -1.74 4.38
N GLY A 69 12.55 -2.98 4.64
CA GLY A 69 13.26 -3.37 5.85
C GLY A 69 12.34 -3.91 6.95
N PHE A 70 11.03 -3.65 6.89
CA PHE A 70 10.07 -4.03 7.93
C PHE A 70 8.95 -4.97 7.43
N PHE A 71 9.15 -5.66 6.32
CA PHE A 71 8.25 -6.73 5.84
C PHE A 71 8.27 -7.96 6.74
N GLY A 72 9.37 -8.15 7.48
CA GLY A 72 9.49 -9.20 8.49
C GLY A 72 8.90 -8.76 9.82
N HIS A 73 7.79 -9.36 10.23
CA HIS A 73 7.32 -9.23 11.61
C HIS A 73 8.24 -10.03 12.55
N PRO A 74 8.74 -9.46 13.67
CA PRO A 74 9.76 -10.12 14.50
C PRO A 74 9.38 -11.50 15.00
N SER A 75 8.11 -11.74 15.34
CA SER A 75 7.64 -13.06 15.77
C SER A 75 7.68 -14.09 14.64
N ILE A 76 7.37 -13.69 13.39
CA ILE A 76 7.48 -14.55 12.21
C ILE A 76 8.94 -14.89 11.93
N MET A 77 9.79 -13.86 11.89
CA MET A 77 11.24 -14.03 11.62
C MET A 77 11.93 -14.94 12.64
N LYS A 78 11.49 -14.87 13.91
CA LYS A 78 12.04 -15.71 15.00
C LYS A 78 11.62 -17.19 14.88
N ASN A 79 10.38 -17.45 14.45
CA ASN A 79 9.80 -18.78 14.44
C ASN A 79 10.09 -19.58 13.15
N ASP A 80 10.56 -18.91 12.08
CA ASP A 80 10.94 -19.53 10.80
C ASP A 80 9.85 -20.48 10.25
N ILE A 81 8.74 -19.92 9.81
CA ILE A 81 7.51 -20.64 9.44
C ILE A 81 7.76 -21.69 8.34
N ASN A 82 7.51 -22.94 8.65
CA ASN A 82 7.59 -24.08 7.72
C ASN A 82 6.32 -24.96 7.74
N ASN A 83 5.56 -24.90 8.83
CA ASN A 83 4.37 -25.72 9.05
C ASN A 83 3.40 -25.00 9.98
N ILE A 84 2.24 -25.60 10.21
CA ILE A 84 1.17 -24.99 11.03
C ILE A 84 1.54 -24.87 12.52
N ASP A 85 2.40 -25.71 13.04
CA ASP A 85 2.86 -25.62 14.43
C ASP A 85 3.75 -24.38 14.65
N ASP A 86 4.44 -23.91 13.60
CA ASP A 86 5.21 -22.67 13.66
C ASP A 86 4.27 -21.47 13.64
N ILE A 87 3.18 -21.52 12.89
CA ILE A 87 2.11 -20.51 12.93
C ILE A 87 1.54 -20.36 14.35
N LYS A 88 1.27 -21.50 15.01
CA LYS A 88 0.76 -21.53 16.40
C LYS A 88 1.72 -20.93 17.44
N LYS A 89 3.00 -20.68 17.07
CA LYS A 89 3.99 -20.02 17.94
C LYS A 89 4.03 -18.51 17.79
N ILE A 90 3.37 -17.94 16.78
CA ILE A 90 3.32 -16.49 16.56
C ILE A 90 2.63 -15.83 17.77
N ARG A 91 3.27 -14.81 18.34
CA ARG A 91 2.77 -14.01 19.46
C ARG A 91 3.08 -12.54 19.24
N SER A 92 2.33 -11.68 19.88
CA SER A 92 2.64 -10.25 19.94
C SER A 92 4.06 -10.03 20.51
N ILE A 93 4.75 -9.03 19.98
CA ILE A 93 6.12 -8.65 20.37
C ILE A 93 6.13 -7.64 21.53
N GLY A 94 4.95 -7.22 22.00
CA GLY A 94 4.80 -6.26 23.08
C GLY A 94 5.23 -4.84 22.70
N ASN A 95 5.11 -3.89 23.63
CA ASN A 95 5.19 -2.46 23.37
C ASN A 95 6.60 -1.89 23.22
N SER A 96 7.64 -2.64 23.61
CA SER A 96 9.03 -2.16 23.71
C SER A 96 9.96 -2.65 22.60
N SER A 97 9.41 -3.30 21.56
CA SER A 97 10.22 -3.80 20.46
C SER A 97 10.86 -2.64 19.65
N PRO A 98 12.17 -2.73 19.33
CA PRO A 98 12.83 -1.75 18.47
C PRO A 98 12.25 -1.72 17.03
N TRP A 99 11.45 -2.70 16.67
CA TRP A 99 10.75 -2.75 15.39
C TRP A 99 9.84 -1.53 15.16
N TYR A 100 9.24 -1.00 16.23
CA TYR A 100 8.44 0.22 16.14
C TYR A 100 9.30 1.47 15.99
N ASP A 101 10.28 1.64 16.87
CA ASP A 101 11.03 2.90 16.94
C ASP A 101 11.87 3.12 15.67
N LYS A 102 12.47 2.07 15.10
CA LYS A 102 13.19 2.16 13.81
C LYS A 102 12.28 2.58 12.64
N GLN A 103 11.02 2.13 12.60
CA GLN A 103 10.04 2.58 11.60
C GLN A 103 9.70 4.06 11.77
N ILE A 104 9.50 4.50 13.01
CA ILE A 104 9.20 5.89 13.35
C ILE A 104 10.37 6.81 12.96
N ASP A 105 11.59 6.41 13.27
CA ASP A 105 12.81 7.17 12.95
C ASP A 105 12.99 7.30 11.43
N MET A 106 12.76 6.22 10.67
CA MET A 106 12.77 6.24 9.21
C MET A 106 11.71 7.21 8.65
N VAL A 107 10.48 7.11 9.15
CA VAL A 107 9.37 7.97 8.72
C VAL A 107 9.67 9.43 9.02
N ASN A 108 10.14 9.76 10.22
CA ASN A 108 10.49 11.14 10.58
C ASN A 108 11.62 11.69 9.70
N SER A 109 12.68 10.92 9.43
CA SER A 109 13.78 11.33 8.55
C SER A 109 13.32 11.69 7.13
N ILE A 110 12.25 11.03 6.65
CA ILE A 110 11.64 11.33 5.35
C ILE A 110 10.72 12.55 5.45
N LEU A 111 9.89 12.63 6.48
CA LEU A 111 8.96 13.75 6.68
C LEU A 111 9.67 15.08 6.92
N ASP A 112 10.77 15.08 7.66
CA ASP A 112 11.59 16.27 7.90
C ASP A 112 12.17 16.82 6.58
N TYR A 113 12.55 15.93 5.65
CA TYR A 113 13.01 16.34 4.33
C TYR A 113 11.91 17.01 3.50
N PHE A 114 10.66 16.54 3.60
CA PHE A 114 9.54 17.12 2.86
C PHE A 114 9.06 18.45 3.47
N ASP A 115 9.34 18.71 4.72
CA ASP A 115 8.90 19.92 5.44
C ASP A 115 7.41 20.27 5.21
N GLY A 116 6.56 19.24 5.18
CA GLY A 116 5.10 19.38 4.97
C GLY A 116 4.70 19.86 3.58
N GLU A 117 5.59 19.81 2.57
CA GLU A 117 5.27 20.23 1.20
C GLU A 117 4.30 19.30 0.50
N VAL A 118 4.41 18.01 0.77
CA VAL A 118 3.63 16.93 0.14
C VAL A 118 2.89 16.12 1.20
N ALA A 119 1.72 15.60 0.86
CA ALA A 119 1.02 14.64 1.71
C ALA A 119 1.75 13.29 1.71
N ALA A 120 1.95 12.71 2.89
CA ALA A 120 2.72 11.50 3.07
C ALA A 120 1.94 10.44 3.86
N PHE A 121 1.96 9.22 3.34
CA PHE A 121 1.22 8.06 3.86
C PHE A 121 2.19 6.91 4.08
N TYR A 122 2.24 6.35 5.29
CA TYR A 122 3.12 5.22 5.59
C TYR A 122 2.44 3.90 5.24
N ASN A 123 3.19 2.99 4.57
CA ASN A 123 2.68 1.68 4.22
C ASN A 123 2.64 0.76 5.44
N ILE A 124 1.46 0.23 5.75
CA ILE A 124 1.27 -0.86 6.71
C ILE A 124 0.57 -2.00 5.99
N PHE A 125 1.11 -3.21 6.07
CA PHE A 125 0.45 -4.40 5.56
C PHE A 125 -0.62 -4.90 6.54
N ALA A 126 -1.64 -5.54 6.01
CA ALA A 126 -2.59 -6.30 6.82
C ALA A 126 -1.89 -7.49 7.52
N PRO A 127 -2.39 -7.94 8.68
CA PRO A 127 -1.69 -8.94 9.49
C PRO A 127 -1.30 -10.23 8.76
N LEU A 128 -2.20 -10.78 7.96
CA LEU A 128 -1.93 -12.00 7.17
C LEU A 128 -0.88 -11.78 6.08
N ASN A 129 -0.75 -10.56 5.57
CA ASN A 129 0.24 -10.25 4.54
C ASN A 129 1.68 -10.40 5.07
N TYR A 130 1.95 -10.20 6.36
CA TYR A 130 3.27 -10.47 6.93
C TYR A 130 3.65 -11.95 6.84
N ILE A 131 2.68 -12.86 7.10
CA ILE A 131 2.90 -14.30 6.97
C ILE A 131 3.08 -14.66 5.49
N ARG A 132 2.22 -14.13 4.62
CA ARG A 132 2.27 -14.37 3.19
C ARG A 132 3.60 -13.92 2.58
N LEU A 133 3.97 -12.64 2.75
CA LEU A 133 5.22 -12.10 2.23
C LEU A 133 6.44 -12.88 2.73
N TYR A 134 6.40 -13.31 4.00
CA TYR A 134 7.47 -14.15 4.54
C TYR A 134 7.57 -15.49 3.80
N THR A 135 6.47 -16.20 3.59
CA THR A 135 6.48 -17.50 2.91
C THR A 135 6.78 -17.38 1.41
N GLU A 136 6.18 -16.42 0.74
CA GLU A 136 6.30 -16.23 -0.72
C GLU A 136 7.61 -15.56 -1.11
N CYS A 137 7.94 -14.40 -0.51
CA CYS A 137 9.06 -13.58 -0.93
C CYS A 137 10.36 -13.94 -0.19
N TYR A 138 10.31 -14.12 1.12
CA TYR A 138 11.52 -14.42 1.91
C TYR A 138 11.94 -15.90 1.81
N LYS A 139 10.99 -16.82 2.00
CA LYS A 139 11.24 -18.28 1.92
C LYS A 139 11.26 -18.80 0.49
N LYS A 140 10.72 -18.05 -0.49
CA LYS A 140 10.54 -18.50 -1.88
C LYS A 140 9.67 -19.75 -2.00
N GLN A 141 8.62 -19.85 -1.18
CA GLN A 141 7.65 -20.95 -1.15
C GLN A 141 6.23 -20.40 -1.39
N PRO A 142 5.86 -20.09 -2.64
CA PRO A 142 4.61 -19.39 -2.96
C PRO A 142 3.35 -20.13 -2.51
N ASP A 143 3.35 -21.47 -2.54
CA ASP A 143 2.17 -22.26 -2.17
C ASP A 143 2.02 -22.46 -0.65
N LEU A 144 3.06 -22.15 0.13
CA LEU A 144 3.08 -22.46 1.56
C LEU A 144 2.00 -21.70 2.33
N PHE A 145 1.79 -20.42 2.03
CA PHE A 145 0.77 -19.60 2.70
C PHE A 145 -0.62 -20.20 2.53
N VAL A 146 -1.02 -20.48 1.29
CA VAL A 146 -2.34 -21.05 0.97
C VAL A 146 -2.50 -22.43 1.61
N LYS A 147 -1.48 -23.29 1.53
CA LYS A 147 -1.48 -24.61 2.17
C LYS A 147 -1.72 -24.51 3.69
N LEU A 148 -0.96 -23.68 4.39
CA LEU A 148 -1.10 -23.49 5.85
C LEU A 148 -2.47 -22.92 6.21
N PHE A 149 -3.00 -22.03 5.38
CA PHE A 149 -4.31 -21.44 5.63
C PHE A 149 -5.43 -22.47 5.58
N PHE A 150 -5.41 -23.38 4.61
CA PHE A 150 -6.42 -24.46 4.52
C PHE A 150 -6.16 -25.62 5.47
N GLU A 151 -4.92 -25.82 5.96
CA GLU A 151 -4.60 -26.81 6.97
C GLU A 151 -5.24 -26.48 8.33
N ASP A 152 -5.12 -25.22 8.81
CA ASP A 152 -5.76 -24.76 10.04
C ASP A 152 -6.10 -23.26 9.96
N PRO A 153 -7.26 -22.89 9.41
CA PRO A 153 -7.69 -21.49 9.28
C PRO A 153 -7.83 -20.76 10.63
N ASN A 154 -8.14 -21.49 11.71
CA ASN A 154 -8.25 -20.88 13.04
C ASN A 154 -6.87 -20.49 13.57
N ALA A 155 -5.85 -21.34 13.41
CA ALA A 155 -4.48 -21.00 13.79
C ALA A 155 -3.96 -19.76 13.00
N MET A 156 -4.29 -19.67 11.72
CA MET A 156 -3.95 -18.50 10.89
C MET A 156 -4.65 -17.23 11.38
N LEU A 157 -5.92 -17.32 11.72
CA LEU A 157 -6.66 -16.19 12.31
C LEU A 157 -6.06 -15.77 13.66
N GLU A 158 -5.78 -16.72 14.57
CA GLU A 158 -5.18 -16.41 15.87
C GLU A 158 -3.81 -15.73 15.71
N ALA A 159 -2.95 -16.26 14.86
CA ALA A 159 -1.66 -15.66 14.54
C ALA A 159 -1.79 -14.24 13.95
N SER A 160 -2.76 -14.04 13.06
CA SER A 160 -3.02 -12.72 12.48
C SER A 160 -3.53 -11.71 13.52
N LEU A 161 -4.33 -12.14 14.50
CA LEU A 161 -4.79 -11.30 15.59
C LEU A 161 -3.67 -10.90 16.55
N GLU A 162 -2.67 -11.77 16.78
CA GLU A 162 -1.47 -11.43 17.53
C GLU A 162 -0.63 -10.36 16.81
N ILE A 163 -0.45 -10.49 15.50
CA ILE A 163 0.21 -9.47 14.67
C ILE A 163 -0.60 -8.17 14.66
N ALA A 164 -1.93 -8.27 14.56
CA ALA A 164 -2.81 -7.10 14.61
C ALA A 164 -2.62 -6.29 15.88
N ASN A 165 -2.44 -6.93 17.05
CA ASN A 165 -2.17 -6.23 18.31
C ASN A 165 -0.93 -5.34 18.20
N ASP A 166 0.13 -5.83 17.55
CA ASP A 166 1.37 -5.06 17.35
C ASP A 166 1.19 -3.92 16.36
N LEU A 167 0.36 -4.11 15.32
CA LEU A 167 0.04 -3.05 14.36
C LEU A 167 -0.82 -1.93 14.99
N LEU A 168 -1.66 -2.24 15.98
CA LEU A 168 -2.34 -1.23 16.78
C LEU A 168 -1.33 -0.36 17.55
N VAL A 169 -0.34 -0.99 18.19
CA VAL A 169 0.75 -0.29 18.90
C VAL A 169 1.55 0.58 17.93
N LEU A 170 1.91 0.04 16.74
CA LEU A 170 2.60 0.80 15.71
C LEU A 170 1.79 2.03 15.28
N ALA A 171 0.49 1.88 15.04
CA ALA A 171 -0.39 2.98 14.64
C ALA A 171 -0.44 4.09 15.72
N ASP A 172 -0.59 3.74 17.00
CA ASP A 172 -0.58 4.71 18.11
C ASP A 172 0.76 5.45 18.20
N LYS A 173 1.86 4.74 18.07
CA LYS A 173 3.21 5.33 18.09
C LYS A 173 3.45 6.26 16.88
N LEU A 174 3.07 5.84 15.67
CA LEU A 174 3.15 6.67 14.46
C LEU A 174 2.31 7.93 14.62
N LYS A 175 1.07 7.82 15.10
CA LYS A 175 0.19 8.98 15.32
C LYS A 175 0.78 9.97 16.31
N SER A 176 1.35 9.48 17.41
CA SER A 176 1.87 10.34 18.48
C SER A 176 3.25 10.94 18.19
N LYS A 177 4.05 10.29 17.35
CA LYS A 177 5.47 10.65 17.14
C LYS A 177 5.80 11.16 15.73
N THR A 178 4.86 11.16 14.79
CA THR A 178 5.08 11.59 13.40
C THR A 178 4.03 12.58 12.93
N LYS A 179 4.29 13.24 11.80
CA LYS A 179 3.37 14.16 11.14
C LYS A 179 2.77 13.58 9.86
N LEU A 180 2.54 12.26 9.84
CA LEU A 180 1.88 11.59 8.71
C LEU A 180 0.47 12.13 8.49
N ASP A 181 0.06 12.24 7.23
CA ASP A 181 -1.31 12.59 6.84
C ASP A 181 -2.27 11.42 7.02
N GLY A 182 -1.79 10.21 6.90
CA GLY A 182 -2.55 8.97 7.06
C GLY A 182 -1.70 7.73 6.83
N ILE A 183 -2.39 6.61 6.75
CA ILE A 183 -1.80 5.30 6.48
C ILE A 183 -2.21 4.81 5.09
N TYR A 184 -1.27 4.19 4.39
CA TYR A 184 -1.49 3.41 3.19
C TYR A 184 -1.59 1.94 3.62
N TYR A 185 -2.82 1.48 3.88
CA TYR A 185 -3.09 0.15 4.42
C TYR A 185 -3.26 -0.87 3.28
N SER A 186 -2.34 -1.83 3.21
CA SER A 186 -2.27 -2.80 2.12
C SER A 186 -2.87 -4.13 2.55
N VAL A 187 -3.99 -4.50 1.95
CA VAL A 187 -4.71 -5.77 2.13
C VAL A 187 -4.57 -6.67 0.90
N GLN A 188 -4.84 -7.95 1.07
CA GLN A 188 -4.78 -8.93 -0.01
C GLN A 188 -5.71 -10.12 0.29
N SER A 189 -6.35 -10.68 -0.74
CA SER A 189 -7.11 -11.93 -0.58
C SER A 189 -6.19 -13.14 -0.36
N VAL A 190 -6.76 -14.28 0.02
CA VAL A 190 -5.98 -15.54 0.15
C VAL A 190 -5.45 -16.03 -1.19
N GLN A 191 -5.96 -15.50 -2.30
CA GLN A 191 -5.59 -15.88 -3.67
C GLN A 191 -5.79 -17.38 -3.94
N SER A 192 -6.94 -17.89 -3.52
CA SER A 192 -7.42 -19.23 -3.84
C SER A 192 -8.91 -19.15 -4.14
N GLN A 193 -9.36 -19.87 -5.16
CA GLN A 193 -10.78 -19.95 -5.51
C GLN A 193 -11.61 -20.66 -4.42
N ASP A 194 -10.95 -21.47 -3.57
CA ASP A 194 -11.59 -22.15 -2.44
C ASP A 194 -11.81 -21.19 -1.25
N ALA A 195 -11.19 -20.01 -1.24
CA ALA A 195 -11.39 -18.97 -0.24
C ALA A 195 -12.50 -18.02 -0.68
N ASP A 196 -13.75 -18.45 -0.57
CA ASP A 196 -14.92 -17.64 -0.88
C ASP A 196 -15.13 -16.46 0.08
N LEU A 197 -16.19 -15.67 -0.14
CA LEU A 197 -16.54 -14.53 0.69
C LEU A 197 -16.75 -14.93 2.16
N ASN A 198 -17.38 -16.08 2.43
CA ASN A 198 -17.62 -16.55 3.80
C ASN A 198 -16.31 -16.90 4.49
N PHE A 199 -15.39 -17.54 3.77
CA PHE A 199 -14.04 -17.81 4.26
C PHE A 199 -13.31 -16.50 4.59
N HIS A 200 -13.33 -15.54 3.68
CA HIS A 200 -12.72 -14.22 3.87
C HIS A 200 -13.32 -13.51 5.10
N GLN A 201 -14.65 -13.45 5.21
CA GLN A 201 -15.33 -12.81 6.34
C GLN A 201 -15.00 -13.47 7.68
N LYS A 202 -14.82 -14.78 7.69
CA LYS A 202 -14.55 -15.53 8.92
C LYS A 202 -13.09 -15.48 9.36
N TYR A 203 -12.14 -15.55 8.43
CA TYR A 203 -10.73 -15.82 8.75
C TYR A 203 -9.77 -14.70 8.35
N VAL A 204 -10.14 -13.79 7.45
CA VAL A 204 -9.30 -12.67 6.99
C VAL A 204 -9.78 -11.35 7.56
N LEU A 205 -11.05 -11.00 7.32
CA LEU A 205 -11.66 -9.74 7.74
C LEU A 205 -11.44 -9.38 9.23
N PRO A 206 -11.51 -10.30 10.20
CA PRO A 206 -11.42 -9.91 11.61
C PRO A 206 -10.10 -9.24 11.98
N SER A 207 -8.96 -9.74 11.50
CA SER A 207 -7.65 -9.14 11.76
C SER A 207 -7.43 -7.87 10.95
N ASP A 208 -7.82 -7.87 9.68
CA ASP A 208 -7.72 -6.71 8.79
C ASP A 208 -8.53 -5.54 9.31
N LYS A 209 -9.80 -5.81 9.66
CA LYS A 209 -10.72 -4.79 10.16
C LYS A 209 -10.28 -4.23 11.50
N LYS A 210 -9.76 -5.05 12.40
CA LYS A 210 -9.23 -4.61 13.69
C LYS A 210 -8.16 -3.53 13.51
N VAL A 211 -7.25 -3.70 12.56
CA VAL A 211 -6.20 -2.72 12.26
C VAL A 211 -6.78 -1.51 11.51
N LEU A 212 -7.63 -1.73 10.51
CA LEU A 212 -8.22 -0.65 9.72
C LEU A 212 -9.09 0.28 10.57
N ASP A 213 -9.92 -0.27 11.48
CA ASP A 213 -10.76 0.52 12.39
C ASP A 213 -9.88 1.37 13.32
N LYS A 214 -8.76 0.82 13.81
CA LYS A 214 -7.80 1.57 14.62
C LYS A 214 -7.18 2.71 13.81
N ILE A 215 -6.70 2.45 12.60
CA ILE A 215 -6.13 3.46 11.71
C ILE A 215 -7.15 4.57 11.45
N ASN A 216 -8.40 4.22 11.13
CA ASN A 216 -9.48 5.17 10.87
C ASN A 216 -9.89 5.97 12.11
N SER A 217 -9.66 5.47 13.31
CA SER A 217 -9.87 6.24 14.54
C SER A 217 -8.78 7.28 14.80
N LEU A 218 -7.62 7.16 14.14
CA LEU A 218 -6.46 8.03 14.33
C LEU A 218 -6.27 9.05 13.20
N TRP A 219 -6.63 8.70 11.96
CA TRP A 219 -6.52 9.57 10.79
C TRP A 219 -7.78 9.51 9.94
N ASP A 220 -8.20 10.65 9.42
CA ASP A 220 -9.34 10.76 8.51
C ASP A 220 -8.97 10.40 7.06
N ASP A 221 -7.69 10.56 6.70
CA ASP A 221 -7.21 10.47 5.32
C ASP A 221 -6.37 9.19 5.12
N ASN A 222 -7.01 8.02 5.16
CA ASN A 222 -6.35 6.74 4.92
C ASN A 222 -6.64 6.20 3.52
N ILE A 223 -5.67 5.46 2.97
CA ILE A 223 -5.77 4.78 1.68
C ILE A 223 -5.85 3.27 1.95
N LEU A 224 -6.87 2.61 1.42
CA LEU A 224 -6.94 1.14 1.34
C LEU A 224 -6.37 0.70 0.00
N HIS A 225 -5.33 -0.08 0.01
CA HIS A 225 -4.76 -0.74 -1.16
C HIS A 225 -5.15 -2.21 -1.18
N ILE A 226 -5.93 -2.62 -2.17
CA ILE A 226 -6.27 -4.02 -2.44
C ILE A 226 -5.22 -4.52 -3.44
N CYS A 227 -4.22 -5.23 -2.93
CA CYS A 227 -3.07 -5.62 -3.72
C CYS A 227 -3.43 -6.73 -4.71
N GLY A 228 -3.35 -6.41 -6.01
CA GLY A 228 -3.44 -7.36 -7.11
C GLY A 228 -2.06 -7.95 -7.36
N TYR A 229 -1.73 -9.02 -6.67
CA TYR A 229 -0.43 -9.67 -6.74
C TYR A 229 -0.53 -11.01 -7.48
N ALA A 230 0.45 -11.31 -8.35
CA ALA A 230 0.49 -12.50 -9.19
C ALA A 230 -0.69 -12.62 -10.17
N ASP A 231 -0.90 -13.81 -10.72
CA ASP A 231 -1.92 -14.10 -11.73
C ASP A 231 -3.33 -14.36 -11.14
N TYR A 232 -3.63 -13.77 -10.00
CA TYR A 232 -4.92 -13.93 -9.32
C TYR A 232 -5.75 -12.65 -9.36
N THR A 233 -6.97 -12.76 -9.87
CA THR A 233 -7.96 -11.66 -9.88
C THR A 233 -8.71 -11.62 -8.55
N ASN A 234 -8.58 -10.52 -7.78
CA ASN A 234 -9.38 -10.32 -6.57
C ASN A 234 -10.85 -10.06 -6.92
N ASP A 235 -11.76 -10.58 -6.10
CA ASP A 235 -13.13 -10.12 -6.08
C ASP A 235 -13.25 -8.90 -5.15
N LEU A 236 -13.42 -7.71 -5.72
CA LEU A 236 -13.53 -6.48 -4.95
C LEU A 236 -14.72 -6.47 -3.99
N SER A 237 -15.72 -7.36 -4.18
CA SER A 237 -16.86 -7.48 -3.27
C SER A 237 -16.45 -7.91 -1.85
N PHE A 238 -15.32 -8.59 -1.69
CA PHE A 238 -14.76 -8.98 -0.38
C PHE A 238 -14.41 -7.77 0.48
N TYR A 239 -14.10 -6.64 -0.15
CA TYR A 239 -13.64 -5.41 0.51
C TYR A 239 -14.73 -4.34 0.69
N LYS A 240 -15.99 -4.69 0.43
CA LYS A 240 -17.12 -3.75 0.54
C LYS A 240 -17.29 -3.17 1.95
N ASP A 241 -16.94 -3.95 2.97
CA ASP A 241 -17.02 -3.56 4.38
C ASP A 241 -15.75 -2.89 4.93
N TYR A 242 -14.70 -2.80 4.12
CA TYR A 242 -13.48 -2.07 4.45
C TYR A 242 -13.68 -0.58 4.20
N LYS A 243 -13.77 0.22 5.24
CA LYS A 243 -14.00 1.67 5.11
C LYS A 243 -12.68 2.41 5.03
N ALA A 244 -12.47 3.15 3.96
CA ALA A 244 -11.33 4.02 3.76
C ALA A 244 -11.76 5.32 3.07
N LYS A 245 -10.89 6.32 3.11
CA LYS A 245 -11.10 7.59 2.41
C LYS A 245 -10.80 7.46 0.92
N VAL A 246 -9.78 6.68 0.58
CA VAL A 246 -9.31 6.45 -0.78
C VAL A 246 -9.14 4.95 -1.00
N TYR A 247 -9.49 4.48 -2.19
CA TYR A 247 -9.30 3.09 -2.60
C TYR A 247 -8.34 3.01 -3.77
N ASN A 248 -7.41 2.06 -3.69
CA ASN A 248 -6.49 1.69 -4.75
C ASN A 248 -6.55 0.17 -4.97
N TRP A 249 -6.61 -0.26 -6.20
CA TRP A 249 -6.60 -1.67 -6.60
C TRP A 249 -5.89 -1.83 -7.94
N ALA A 250 -5.64 -3.06 -8.35
CA ALA A 250 -5.03 -3.38 -9.63
C ALA A 250 -6.06 -3.30 -10.77
N VAL A 251 -6.31 -2.10 -11.29
CA VAL A 251 -7.30 -1.81 -12.34
C VAL A 251 -7.17 -2.77 -13.53
N ASN A 252 -5.94 -3.02 -13.96
CA ASN A 252 -5.67 -3.85 -15.13
C ASN A 252 -5.81 -5.35 -14.84
N THR A 253 -5.49 -5.82 -13.64
CA THR A 253 -5.65 -7.22 -13.21
C THR A 253 -7.10 -7.56 -12.92
N GLU A 254 -7.76 -6.72 -12.10
CA GLU A 254 -9.15 -6.90 -11.66
C GLU A 254 -10.16 -6.58 -12.76
N LYS A 255 -9.74 -5.88 -13.82
CA LYS A 255 -10.59 -5.42 -14.94
C LYS A 255 -11.78 -4.58 -14.46
N VAL A 256 -11.56 -3.77 -13.45
CA VAL A 256 -12.50 -2.79 -12.90
C VAL A 256 -11.90 -1.41 -13.06
N SER A 257 -12.46 -0.58 -13.92
CA SER A 257 -11.97 0.78 -14.18
C SER A 257 -12.08 1.68 -12.94
N LEU A 258 -11.34 2.80 -12.92
CA LEU A 258 -11.44 3.78 -11.84
C LEU A 258 -12.86 4.31 -11.66
N ALA A 259 -13.60 4.51 -12.77
CA ALA A 259 -14.97 5.00 -12.72
C ALA A 259 -15.93 3.96 -12.11
N GLU A 260 -15.79 2.68 -12.49
CA GLU A 260 -16.58 1.59 -11.93
C GLU A 260 -16.28 1.38 -10.45
N GLY A 261 -15.00 1.29 -10.07
CA GLY A 261 -14.59 1.13 -8.68
C GLY A 261 -15.00 2.31 -7.80
N LYS A 262 -14.93 3.53 -8.33
CA LYS A 262 -15.44 4.72 -7.62
C LYS A 262 -16.92 4.59 -7.27
N LYS A 263 -17.75 4.13 -8.21
CA LYS A 263 -19.18 3.86 -7.96
C LYS A 263 -19.36 2.72 -6.95
N PHE A 264 -18.58 1.65 -7.12
CA PHE A 264 -18.63 0.47 -6.26
C PHE A 264 -18.34 0.81 -4.80
N PHE A 265 -17.35 1.66 -4.52
CA PHE A 265 -16.97 2.14 -3.20
C PHE A 265 -17.75 3.41 -2.75
N GLY A 266 -18.98 3.62 -3.25
CA GLY A 266 -19.87 4.68 -2.78
C GLY A 266 -19.41 6.09 -3.14
N ASN A 267 -18.79 6.27 -4.28
CA ASN A 267 -18.19 7.52 -4.78
C ASN A 267 -17.03 8.04 -3.90
N ALA A 268 -16.33 7.15 -3.22
CA ALA A 268 -15.08 7.49 -2.53
C ALA A 268 -14.00 7.97 -3.53
N CYS A 269 -12.98 8.63 -3.04
CA CYS A 269 -11.81 8.94 -3.86
C CYS A 269 -11.09 7.65 -4.28
N VAL A 270 -10.59 7.62 -5.52
CA VAL A 270 -9.87 6.47 -6.09
C VAL A 270 -8.48 6.87 -6.56
N LEU A 271 -7.54 5.94 -6.43
CA LEU A 271 -6.14 6.08 -6.82
C LEU A 271 -5.74 4.91 -7.72
N GLY A 272 -5.14 5.17 -8.87
CA GLY A 272 -4.65 4.09 -9.75
C GLY A 272 -4.73 4.43 -11.23
N GLY A 273 -4.87 3.41 -12.06
CA GLY A 273 -5.12 3.48 -13.50
C GLY A 273 -4.02 2.88 -14.35
N PHE A 274 -2.75 2.99 -13.98
CA PHE A 274 -1.65 2.44 -14.77
C PHE A 274 -1.22 1.06 -14.28
N ASP A 275 -1.03 0.15 -15.22
CA ASP A 275 -0.32 -1.11 -14.96
C ASP A 275 1.14 -0.83 -14.62
N ASN A 276 1.58 -1.29 -13.44
CA ASN A 276 2.90 -1.03 -12.87
C ASN A 276 4.03 -1.93 -13.41
N ASN A 277 3.69 -2.92 -14.26
CA ASN A 277 4.62 -3.96 -14.69
C ASN A 277 5.51 -3.51 -15.86
N ARG A 278 6.59 -4.28 -16.09
CA ARG A 278 7.44 -4.15 -17.27
C ARG A 278 6.69 -4.54 -18.55
N GLY A 279 7.05 -3.90 -19.65
CA GLY A 279 6.46 -4.13 -20.97
C GLY A 279 5.09 -3.45 -21.17
N THR A 280 4.59 -2.74 -20.17
CA THR A 280 3.29 -2.05 -20.22
C THR A 280 3.41 -0.62 -20.77
N LEU A 281 2.29 0.10 -20.85
CA LEU A 281 2.23 1.44 -21.38
C LEU A 281 3.21 2.40 -20.71
N ILE A 282 3.30 2.37 -19.38
CA ILE A 282 4.22 3.27 -18.65
C ILE A 282 5.69 2.88 -18.78
N ASP A 283 6.01 1.66 -19.18
CA ASP A 283 7.39 1.22 -19.43
C ASP A 283 7.85 1.54 -20.85
N VAL A 284 7.12 1.07 -21.85
CA VAL A 284 7.59 1.07 -23.25
C VAL A 284 6.67 1.83 -24.23
N GLY A 285 5.50 2.28 -23.80
CA GLY A 285 4.58 3.00 -24.70
C GLY A 285 5.12 4.36 -25.14
N PRO A 286 4.78 4.88 -26.31
CA PRO A 286 5.15 6.22 -26.73
C PRO A 286 4.43 7.28 -25.88
N ASP A 287 5.04 8.47 -25.73
CA ASP A 287 4.52 9.56 -24.91
C ASP A 287 3.10 9.98 -25.31
N THR A 288 2.80 9.98 -26.61
CA THR A 288 1.43 10.26 -27.13
C THR A 288 0.39 9.25 -26.66
N ALA A 289 0.77 7.98 -26.51
CA ALA A 289 -0.14 6.95 -25.99
C ALA A 289 -0.37 7.11 -24.48
N ILE A 290 0.65 7.52 -23.73
CA ILE A 290 0.51 7.86 -22.29
C ILE A 290 -0.40 9.07 -22.13
N GLU A 291 -0.20 10.12 -22.92
CA GLU A 291 -1.05 11.32 -22.89
C GLU A 291 -2.52 10.98 -23.18
N ASN A 292 -2.78 10.21 -24.27
CA ASN A 292 -4.13 9.77 -24.61
C ASN A 292 -4.76 8.91 -23.50
N TYR A 293 -3.97 8.10 -22.82
CA TYR A 293 -4.46 7.27 -21.72
C TYR A 293 -4.80 8.10 -20.49
N VAL A 294 -3.99 9.10 -20.13
CA VAL A 294 -4.31 10.09 -19.08
C VAL A 294 -5.62 10.80 -19.41
N ASP A 295 -5.80 11.23 -20.67
CA ASP A 295 -7.03 11.85 -21.15
C ASP A 295 -8.23 10.93 -20.97
N SER A 296 -8.09 9.66 -21.35
CA SER A 296 -9.19 8.68 -21.20
C SER A 296 -9.55 8.42 -19.75
N LEU A 297 -8.57 8.27 -18.85
CA LEU A 297 -8.79 8.09 -17.41
C LEU A 297 -9.58 9.28 -16.82
N ILE A 298 -9.18 10.51 -17.16
CA ILE A 298 -9.84 11.72 -16.65
C ILE A 298 -11.25 11.87 -17.25
N LYS A 299 -11.45 11.57 -18.53
CA LYS A 299 -12.77 11.62 -19.15
C LYS A 299 -13.75 10.61 -18.55
N GLU A 300 -13.26 9.42 -18.22
CA GLU A 300 -14.07 8.34 -17.67
C GLU A 300 -14.37 8.54 -16.17
N ALA A 301 -13.34 8.78 -15.35
CA ALA A 301 -13.47 8.86 -13.89
C ALA A 301 -13.80 10.26 -13.37
N GLY A 302 -13.65 11.29 -14.22
CA GLY A 302 -13.83 12.70 -13.86
C GLY A 302 -12.61 13.34 -13.21
N THR A 303 -12.75 14.61 -12.83
CA THR A 303 -11.68 15.41 -12.21
C THR A 303 -11.80 15.51 -10.69
N THR A 304 -12.83 14.93 -10.09
CA THR A 304 -13.14 15.03 -8.66
C THR A 304 -13.00 13.67 -7.99
N GLY A 305 -12.27 13.58 -6.90
CA GLY A 305 -12.06 12.31 -6.18
C GLY A 305 -11.35 11.26 -7.03
N VAL A 306 -10.37 11.69 -7.81
CA VAL A 306 -9.53 10.82 -8.64
C VAL A 306 -8.08 11.24 -8.48
N ILE A 307 -7.19 10.27 -8.35
CA ILE A 307 -5.74 10.44 -8.32
C ILE A 307 -5.15 9.45 -9.33
N ILE A 308 -4.38 9.94 -10.27
CA ILE A 308 -3.70 9.07 -11.23
C ILE A 308 -2.50 8.44 -10.55
N GLY A 309 -2.40 7.13 -10.62
CA GLY A 309 -1.32 6.34 -10.05
C GLY A 309 -1.20 5.00 -10.74
N ALA A 310 -0.57 4.06 -10.08
CA ALA A 310 -0.41 2.71 -10.57
C ALA A 310 -1.22 1.68 -9.75
N ASP A 311 -1.39 0.51 -10.35
CA ASP A 311 -2.07 -0.64 -9.74
C ASP A 311 -1.34 -1.11 -8.49
N CYS A 312 -0.01 -1.10 -8.51
CA CYS A 312 0.87 -1.42 -7.40
C CYS A 312 2.20 -0.66 -7.51
N THR A 313 3.24 -1.13 -6.81
CA THR A 313 4.59 -0.60 -6.83
C THR A 313 5.19 -0.68 -8.24
N ILE A 314 5.76 0.42 -8.69
CA ILE A 314 6.39 0.53 -10.02
C ILE A 314 7.64 -0.34 -10.07
N ALA A 315 7.86 -1.04 -11.18
CA ALA A 315 9.07 -1.79 -11.44
C ALA A 315 10.31 -0.87 -11.37
N PRO A 316 11.41 -1.29 -10.71
CA PRO A 316 12.56 -0.42 -10.43
C PRO A 316 13.22 0.20 -11.67
N GLU A 317 13.10 -0.47 -12.81
CA GLU A 317 13.68 -0.04 -14.08
C GLU A 317 12.89 1.08 -14.79
N ILE A 318 11.65 1.32 -14.37
CA ILE A 318 10.83 2.40 -14.93
C ILE A 318 11.22 3.71 -14.26
N GLY A 319 11.82 4.59 -15.02
CA GLY A 319 12.44 5.82 -14.51
C GLY A 319 11.45 6.91 -14.10
N TYR A 320 11.84 7.72 -13.13
CA TYR A 320 11.00 8.80 -12.56
C TYR A 320 10.60 9.86 -13.59
N LYS A 321 11.49 10.22 -14.52
CA LYS A 321 11.24 11.26 -15.53
C LYS A 321 9.99 10.94 -16.35
N ARG A 322 9.87 9.69 -16.81
CA ARG A 322 8.76 9.24 -17.63
C ARG A 322 7.40 9.38 -16.90
N LEU A 323 7.38 9.04 -15.62
CA LEU A 323 6.17 9.20 -14.82
C LEU A 323 5.91 10.66 -14.42
N GLY A 324 6.94 11.50 -14.38
CA GLY A 324 6.82 12.95 -14.21
C GLY A 324 6.01 13.62 -15.31
N GLU A 325 6.11 13.13 -16.56
CA GLU A 325 5.33 13.65 -17.69
C GLU A 325 3.81 13.40 -17.53
N ILE A 326 3.41 12.34 -16.83
CA ILE A 326 1.99 12.05 -16.55
C ILE A 326 1.33 13.22 -15.79
N ARG A 327 2.06 13.85 -14.87
CA ARG A 327 1.60 15.05 -14.19
C ARG A 327 1.40 16.22 -15.17
N ASN A 328 2.33 16.41 -16.11
CA ASN A 328 2.24 17.46 -17.11
C ASN A 328 1.03 17.25 -18.05
N TYR A 329 0.75 16.00 -18.40
CA TYR A 329 -0.47 15.66 -19.17
C TYR A 329 -1.74 15.95 -18.36
N ALA A 330 -1.78 15.58 -17.07
CA ALA A 330 -2.92 15.88 -16.21
C ALA A 330 -3.15 17.39 -16.03
N GLU A 331 -2.12 18.23 -16.13
CA GLU A 331 -2.24 19.70 -16.08
C GLU A 331 -3.00 20.30 -17.27
N LYS A 332 -3.04 19.63 -18.43
CA LYS A 332 -3.85 20.08 -19.59
C LYS A 332 -5.34 20.10 -19.30
N TYR A 333 -5.80 19.35 -18.31
CA TYR A 333 -7.19 19.31 -17.82
C TYR A 333 -7.43 20.25 -16.62
N SER A 334 -6.48 21.16 -16.33
CA SER A 334 -6.67 22.22 -15.34
C SER A 334 -7.72 23.21 -15.82
N LYS A 335 -8.72 23.48 -14.99
CA LYS A 335 -9.74 24.52 -15.23
C LYS A 335 -9.74 25.53 -14.11
#